data_ac2b05cb31546b2cc458f8d37820a088
#
_entry.id   ac2b05cb31546b2cc458f8d37820a088
#
_cell.length_a   1.000
_cell.length_b   1.000
_cell.length_c   1.000
_cell.angle_alpha   90.00
_cell.angle_beta   90.00
_cell.angle_gamma   90.00
#
_symmetry.space_group_name_H-M   'P 1'
#
loop_
_entity.id
_entity.type
_entity.pdbx_description
1 polymer ?
#
loop_
_entity_poly.entity_id
_entity_poly.type
_entity_poly.pdbx_seq_one_letter_code
_entity_poly.pdbx_strand_id
1 'polypeptide(L)'
;MKQEYSLAHLTVLGCPPPEMTYIAARAGYDYVSIRPIYMGLPGEPDYSLAEKPQMLRQFKRALASTGVRVHDIELARVYEGLHPTKYLPAMEVAAEVGARAVLSSIWGGEREFYVEKFGEICDLARPFGLTVDLEYVPIATVNNLEMAVDVLRAVERPNAG
;
A
#
# COMPACT_ATOMS: atom_id res chain seq x y z
N MET A 1 -18.47 18.41 -4.41
CA MET A 1 -17.56 17.37 -4.91
C MET A 1 -18.29 16.04 -4.84
N LYS A 2 -18.17 15.17 -5.86
CA LYS A 2 -18.70 13.80 -5.79
C LYS A 2 -17.83 13.02 -4.80
N GLN A 3 -18.48 12.30 -3.86
CA GLN A 3 -17.77 11.37 -2.96
C GLN A 3 -17.25 10.19 -3.79
N GLU A 4 -15.96 9.85 -3.66
CA GLU A 4 -15.32 8.69 -4.28
C GLU A 4 -15.05 7.62 -3.20
N TYR A 5 -15.11 6.35 -3.58
CA TYR A 5 -14.93 5.20 -2.68
C TYR A 5 -13.88 4.24 -3.22
N SER A 6 -13.02 3.74 -2.32
CA SER A 6 -12.05 2.68 -2.60
C SER A 6 -12.46 1.38 -1.90
N LEU A 7 -12.41 0.26 -2.62
CA LEU A 7 -12.53 -1.07 -2.02
C LEU A 7 -11.17 -1.51 -1.48
N ALA A 8 -11.04 -1.63 -0.16
CA ALA A 8 -9.83 -2.12 0.47
C ALA A 8 -9.69 -3.65 0.30
N HIS A 9 -8.51 -4.13 -0.08
CA HIS A 9 -8.29 -5.57 -0.33
C HIS A 9 -8.55 -6.43 0.91
N LEU A 10 -8.28 -5.90 2.11
CA LEU A 10 -8.52 -6.61 3.37
C LEU A 10 -10.00 -7.01 3.53
N THR A 11 -10.93 -6.25 2.94
CA THR A 11 -12.37 -6.57 2.94
C THR A 11 -12.70 -7.84 2.14
N VAL A 12 -11.90 -8.15 1.13
CA VAL A 12 -12.09 -9.26 0.18
C VAL A 12 -10.78 -10.02 -0.05
N LEU A 13 -10.02 -10.28 1.01
CA LEU A 13 -8.64 -10.75 0.97
C LEU A 13 -8.41 -12.00 0.10
N GLY A 14 -9.39 -12.91 0.02
CA GLY A 14 -9.31 -14.10 -0.82
C GLY A 14 -9.52 -13.85 -2.31
N CYS A 15 -9.86 -12.61 -2.71
CA CYS A 15 -10.17 -12.26 -4.09
C CYS A 15 -8.93 -11.71 -4.80
N PRO A 16 -8.46 -12.33 -5.91
CA PRO A 16 -7.30 -11.79 -6.62
C PRO A 16 -7.60 -10.42 -7.24
N PRO A 17 -6.57 -9.53 -7.37
CA PRO A 17 -6.74 -8.16 -7.83
C PRO A 17 -7.54 -7.98 -9.13
N PRO A 18 -7.41 -8.82 -10.17
CA PRO A 18 -8.24 -8.71 -11.37
C PRO A 18 -9.73 -8.91 -11.08
N GLU A 19 -10.09 -9.92 -10.30
CA GLU A 19 -11.48 -10.22 -9.93
C GLU A 19 -12.06 -9.15 -9.01
N MET A 20 -11.28 -8.73 -8.00
CA MET A 20 -11.62 -7.63 -7.10
C MET A 20 -12.00 -6.36 -7.88
N THR A 21 -11.30 -6.05 -8.97
CA THR A 21 -11.58 -4.88 -9.82
C THR A 21 -12.95 -4.97 -10.47
N TYR A 22 -13.33 -6.14 -11.01
CA TYR A 22 -14.68 -6.35 -11.58
C TYR A 22 -15.78 -6.28 -10.51
N ILE A 23 -15.49 -6.80 -9.31
CA ILE A 23 -16.42 -6.70 -8.17
C ILE A 23 -16.60 -5.24 -7.76
N ALA A 24 -15.51 -4.49 -7.63
CA ALA A 24 -15.52 -3.07 -7.30
C ALA A 24 -16.36 -2.26 -8.30
N ALA A 25 -16.13 -2.49 -9.59
CA ALA A 25 -16.89 -1.83 -10.66
C ALA A 25 -18.40 -2.09 -10.55
N ARG A 26 -18.79 -3.36 -10.36
CA ARG A 26 -20.21 -3.72 -10.21
C ARG A 26 -20.85 -3.14 -8.96
N ALA A 27 -20.07 -2.99 -7.89
CA ALA A 27 -20.52 -2.40 -6.62
C ALA A 27 -20.48 -0.86 -6.61
N GLY A 28 -19.97 -0.22 -7.66
CA GLY A 28 -19.95 1.23 -7.80
C GLY A 28 -18.78 1.92 -7.10
N TYR A 29 -17.71 1.21 -6.81
CA TYR A 29 -16.47 1.80 -6.31
C TYR A 29 -15.71 2.52 -7.44
N ASP A 30 -15.04 3.62 -7.09
CA ASP A 30 -14.21 4.40 -8.01
C ASP A 30 -12.76 3.88 -8.01
N TYR A 31 -12.33 3.24 -6.91
CA TYR A 31 -10.98 2.73 -6.71
C TYR A 31 -10.95 1.34 -6.07
N VAL A 32 -9.79 0.72 -6.18
CA VAL A 32 -9.35 -0.43 -5.38
C VAL A 32 -8.04 -0.07 -4.67
N SER A 33 -7.86 -0.57 -3.44
CA SER A 33 -6.60 -0.55 -2.69
C SER A 33 -6.12 -1.99 -2.60
N ILE A 34 -4.98 -2.32 -3.22
CA ILE A 34 -4.55 -3.71 -3.42
C ILE A 34 -3.37 -4.09 -2.53
N ARG A 35 -3.18 -5.39 -2.26
CA ARG A 35 -2.09 -5.94 -1.42
C ARG A 35 -1.07 -6.73 -2.24
N PRO A 36 -0.19 -6.07 -3.02
CA PRO A 36 0.87 -6.75 -3.76
C PRO A 36 2.11 -7.05 -2.90
N ILE A 37 2.13 -6.58 -1.65
CA ILE A 37 3.20 -6.83 -0.66
C ILE A 37 2.77 -8.01 0.20
N TYR A 38 3.25 -9.22 -0.13
CA TYR A 38 2.95 -10.41 0.64
C TYR A 38 3.63 -10.38 2.01
N MET A 39 2.86 -10.56 3.07
CA MET A 39 3.33 -10.51 4.45
C MET A 39 3.61 -11.89 5.06
N GLY A 40 3.14 -12.97 4.42
CA GLY A 40 3.30 -14.34 4.89
C GLY A 40 2.44 -14.70 6.10
N LEU A 41 1.31 -14.04 6.29
CA LEU A 41 0.38 -14.35 7.37
C LEU A 41 -0.37 -15.66 7.10
N PRO A 42 -0.76 -16.41 8.15
CA PRO A 42 -1.55 -17.63 7.97
C PRO A 42 -2.82 -17.38 7.16
N GLY A 43 -2.98 -18.11 6.06
CA GLY A 43 -4.15 -17.99 5.17
C GLY A 43 -4.15 -16.78 4.25
N GLU A 44 -3.13 -15.94 4.27
CA GLU A 44 -2.99 -14.84 3.32
C GLU A 44 -2.63 -15.36 1.93
N PRO A 45 -3.41 -15.04 0.88
CA PRO A 45 -3.01 -15.35 -0.49
C PRO A 45 -1.83 -14.47 -0.91
N ASP A 46 -0.90 -15.05 -1.66
CA ASP A 46 0.19 -14.30 -2.26
C ASP A 46 -0.24 -13.68 -3.59
N TYR A 47 -0.37 -12.36 -3.61
CA TYR A 47 -0.67 -11.52 -4.77
C TYR A 47 0.50 -10.61 -5.16
N SER A 48 1.75 -11.06 -4.98
CA SER A 48 2.97 -10.35 -5.39
C SER A 48 2.99 -10.13 -6.90
N LEU A 49 2.36 -9.06 -7.38
CA LEU A 49 2.17 -8.81 -8.81
C LEU A 49 3.48 -8.64 -9.57
N ALA A 50 4.54 -8.19 -8.92
CA ALA A 50 5.89 -8.11 -9.50
C ALA A 50 6.42 -9.50 -9.92
N GLU A 51 6.05 -10.53 -9.17
CA GLU A 51 6.46 -11.92 -9.42
C GLU A 51 5.46 -12.70 -10.28
N LYS A 52 4.28 -12.11 -10.54
CA LYS A 52 3.14 -12.75 -11.23
C LYS A 52 2.72 -11.97 -12.49
N PRO A 53 3.57 -11.93 -13.54
CA PRO A 53 3.33 -11.07 -14.71
C PRO A 53 2.02 -11.39 -15.45
N GLN A 54 1.53 -12.62 -15.39
CA GLN A 54 0.24 -12.96 -15.97
C GLN A 54 -0.91 -12.30 -15.21
N MET A 55 -0.88 -12.34 -13.87
CA MET A 55 -1.88 -11.69 -13.02
C MET A 55 -1.83 -10.17 -13.18
N LEU A 56 -0.64 -9.57 -13.26
CA LEU A 56 -0.48 -8.14 -13.51
C LEU A 56 -1.12 -7.73 -14.86
N ARG A 57 -0.88 -8.50 -15.91
CA ARG A 57 -1.54 -8.25 -17.21
C ARG A 57 -3.06 -8.36 -17.14
N GLN A 58 -3.59 -9.33 -16.39
CA GLN A 58 -5.03 -9.49 -16.17
C GLN A 58 -5.59 -8.32 -15.36
N PHE A 59 -4.89 -7.88 -14.33
CA PHE A 59 -5.27 -6.73 -13.51
C PHE A 59 -5.32 -5.44 -14.33
N LYS A 60 -4.29 -5.15 -15.13
CA LYS A 60 -4.29 -3.99 -16.05
C LYS A 60 -5.46 -4.01 -17.04
N ARG A 61 -5.81 -5.19 -17.57
CA ARG A 61 -6.99 -5.34 -18.43
C ARG A 61 -8.29 -5.06 -17.68
N ALA A 62 -8.41 -5.55 -16.43
CA ALA A 62 -9.58 -5.28 -15.60
C ALA A 62 -9.74 -3.78 -15.31
N LEU A 63 -8.68 -3.08 -14.94
CA LEU A 63 -8.67 -1.62 -14.76
C LEU A 63 -9.12 -0.91 -16.04
N ALA A 64 -8.52 -1.25 -17.18
CA ALA A 64 -8.83 -0.62 -18.48
C ALA A 64 -10.29 -0.87 -18.91
N SER A 65 -10.83 -2.05 -18.64
CA SER A 65 -12.20 -2.41 -19.07
C SER A 65 -13.29 -1.85 -18.16
N THR A 66 -12.97 -1.57 -16.89
CA THR A 66 -13.95 -1.10 -15.90
C THR A 66 -13.89 0.40 -15.63
N GLY A 67 -12.74 1.04 -15.87
CA GLY A 67 -12.48 2.41 -15.47
C GLY A 67 -12.19 2.59 -13.97
N VAL A 68 -12.20 1.50 -13.18
CA VAL A 68 -11.75 1.54 -11.79
C VAL A 68 -10.26 1.86 -11.74
N ARG A 69 -9.86 2.71 -10.81
CA ARG A 69 -8.47 3.14 -10.62
C ARG A 69 -7.86 2.47 -9.40
N VAL A 70 -6.54 2.49 -9.28
CA VAL A 70 -5.85 2.06 -8.06
C VAL A 70 -5.64 3.29 -7.17
N HIS A 71 -6.07 3.21 -5.92
CA HIS A 71 -5.85 4.29 -4.94
C HIS A 71 -4.47 4.14 -4.32
N ASP A 72 -4.21 3.03 -3.68
CA ASP A 72 -2.95 2.72 -3.00
C ASP A 72 -2.58 1.25 -3.13
N ILE A 73 -1.38 0.93 -2.68
CA ILE A 73 -0.93 -0.43 -2.40
C ILE A 73 -0.68 -0.63 -0.90
N GLU A 74 -1.00 -1.81 -0.40
CA GLU A 74 -0.83 -2.20 1.02
C GLU A 74 0.15 -3.38 1.13
N LEU A 75 0.87 -3.53 2.15
CA LEU A 75 1.16 -2.72 3.30
C LEU A 75 2.67 -2.73 3.51
N ALA A 76 3.32 -1.56 3.41
CA ALA A 76 4.74 -1.42 3.70
C ALA A 76 4.95 -1.26 5.21
N ARG A 77 5.12 -2.38 5.93
CA ARG A 77 5.31 -2.35 7.39
C ARG A 77 6.75 -2.03 7.77
N VAL A 78 6.90 -1.18 8.80
CA VAL A 78 8.17 -0.98 9.51
C VAL A 78 8.22 -1.96 10.70
N TYR A 79 9.29 -2.75 10.79
CA TYR A 79 9.53 -3.72 11.87
C TYR A 79 11.04 -3.93 12.04
N GLU A 80 11.48 -4.47 13.17
CA GLU A 80 12.89 -4.74 13.43
C GLU A 80 13.50 -5.66 12.35
N GLY A 81 14.69 -5.28 11.87
CA GLY A 81 15.38 -6.00 10.79
C GLY A 81 14.86 -5.70 9.37
N LEU A 82 13.96 -4.71 9.22
CA LEU A 82 13.47 -4.29 7.91
C LEU A 82 14.62 -3.73 7.05
N HIS A 83 14.67 -4.21 5.80
CA HIS A 83 15.37 -3.58 4.69
C HIS A 83 14.34 -3.00 3.72
N PRO A 84 14.10 -1.67 3.70
CA PRO A 84 13.02 -1.05 2.94
C PRO A 84 13.03 -1.31 1.43
N THR A 85 14.21 -1.59 0.86
CA THR A 85 14.38 -1.93 -0.56
C THR A 85 13.58 -3.17 -1.00
N LYS A 86 13.14 -4.03 -0.05
CA LYS A 86 12.23 -5.14 -0.36
C LYS A 86 10.89 -4.69 -0.96
N TYR A 87 10.49 -3.44 -0.74
CA TYR A 87 9.23 -2.87 -1.25
C TYR A 87 9.35 -2.30 -2.66
N LEU A 88 10.58 -2.13 -3.20
CA LEU A 88 10.79 -1.57 -4.54
C LEU A 88 9.98 -2.26 -5.64
N PRO A 89 9.97 -3.61 -5.75
CA PRO A 89 9.21 -4.27 -6.81
C PRO A 89 7.71 -3.97 -6.75
N ALA A 90 7.15 -3.82 -5.54
CA ALA A 90 5.75 -3.46 -5.37
C ALA A 90 5.49 -1.98 -5.72
N MET A 91 6.43 -1.07 -5.43
CA MET A 91 6.34 0.35 -5.80
C MET A 91 6.44 0.55 -7.33
N GLU A 92 7.27 -0.23 -8.02
CA GLU A 92 7.34 -0.25 -9.47
C GLU A 92 6.00 -0.66 -10.09
N VAL A 93 5.39 -1.73 -9.57
CA VAL A 93 4.04 -2.16 -9.97
C VAL A 93 3.00 -1.10 -9.65
N ALA A 94 3.07 -0.46 -8.47
CA ALA A 94 2.16 0.62 -8.10
C ALA A 94 2.18 1.76 -9.13
N ALA A 95 3.38 2.21 -9.54
CA ALA A 95 3.52 3.22 -10.58
C ALA A 95 2.96 2.73 -11.92
N GLU A 96 3.24 1.47 -12.31
CA GLU A 96 2.77 0.89 -13.56
C GLU A 96 1.23 0.82 -13.66
N VAL A 97 0.55 0.60 -12.54
CA VAL A 97 -0.92 0.53 -12.46
C VAL A 97 -1.58 1.86 -12.08
N GLY A 98 -0.80 2.92 -11.91
CA GLY A 98 -1.28 4.27 -11.63
C GLY A 98 -1.79 4.47 -10.20
N ALA A 99 -1.26 3.73 -9.24
CA ALA A 99 -1.51 3.99 -7.82
C ALA A 99 -0.95 5.35 -7.40
N ARG A 100 -1.52 5.93 -6.35
CA ARG A 100 -1.13 7.25 -5.83
C ARG A 100 -0.28 7.16 -4.56
N ALA A 101 -0.49 6.11 -3.78
CA ALA A 101 0.09 5.98 -2.45
C ALA A 101 0.55 4.56 -2.14
N VAL A 102 1.40 4.47 -1.13
CA VAL A 102 1.77 3.25 -0.42
C VAL A 102 1.28 3.41 1.02
N LEU A 103 0.39 2.53 1.47
CA LEU A 103 -0.01 2.48 2.87
C LEU A 103 1.11 1.85 3.69
N SER A 104 1.48 2.48 4.81
CA SER A 104 2.53 2.02 5.72
C SER A 104 2.05 1.99 7.16
N SER A 105 2.60 1.11 7.97
CA SER A 105 2.37 1.06 9.42
C SER A 105 3.61 0.59 10.17
N ILE A 106 3.71 0.92 11.48
CA ILE A 106 4.92 0.71 12.28
C ILE A 106 4.64 -0.31 13.38
N TRP A 107 5.34 -1.45 13.33
CA TRP A 107 5.11 -2.64 14.16
C TRP A 107 6.27 -3.02 15.08
N GLY A 108 7.37 -2.26 15.10
CA GLY A 108 8.52 -2.55 15.98
C GLY A 108 9.65 -1.54 15.83
N GLY A 109 10.62 -1.67 16.72
CA GLY A 109 11.79 -0.80 16.82
C GLY A 109 11.60 0.40 17.74
N GLU A 110 12.73 0.96 18.18
CA GLU A 110 12.77 2.21 18.91
C GLU A 110 12.44 3.39 17.96
N ARG A 111 12.09 4.55 18.55
CA ARG A 111 11.62 5.71 17.79
C ARG A 111 12.56 6.13 16.67
N GLU A 112 13.83 6.25 16.95
CA GLU A 112 14.85 6.64 15.98
C GLU A 112 14.90 5.67 14.80
N PHE A 113 14.84 4.37 15.07
CA PHE A 113 14.84 3.32 14.06
C PHE A 113 13.61 3.42 13.15
N TYR A 114 12.40 3.48 13.73
CA TYR A 114 11.22 3.46 12.86
C TYR A 114 11.01 4.77 12.10
N VAL A 115 11.42 5.91 12.63
CA VAL A 115 11.43 7.20 11.90
C VAL A 115 12.39 7.12 10.72
N GLU A 116 13.62 6.60 10.92
CA GLU A 116 14.59 6.39 9.85
C GLU A 116 14.01 5.47 8.76
N LYS A 117 13.48 4.30 9.13
CA LYS A 117 12.97 3.31 8.16
C LYS A 117 11.73 3.79 7.40
N PHE A 118 10.84 4.52 8.06
CA PHE A 118 9.72 5.17 7.38
C PHE A 118 10.19 6.24 6.40
N GLY A 119 11.21 7.03 6.78
CA GLY A 119 11.87 7.99 5.87
C GLY A 119 12.51 7.31 4.65
N GLU A 120 13.20 6.18 4.84
CA GLU A 120 13.75 5.39 3.73
C GLU A 120 12.64 4.88 2.78
N ILE A 121 11.49 4.44 3.31
CA ILE A 121 10.33 4.04 2.48
C ILE A 121 9.83 5.25 1.66
N CYS A 122 9.72 6.43 2.26
CA CYS A 122 9.33 7.65 1.55
C CYS A 122 10.33 8.00 0.44
N ASP A 123 11.63 7.89 0.71
CA ASP A 123 12.68 8.17 -0.28
C ASP A 123 12.65 7.18 -1.45
N LEU A 124 12.35 5.89 -1.19
CA LEU A 124 12.17 4.87 -2.22
C LEU A 124 10.89 5.09 -3.07
N ALA A 125 9.82 5.56 -2.47
CA ALA A 125 8.55 5.81 -3.14
C ALA A 125 8.57 7.07 -4.03
N ARG A 126 9.36 8.07 -3.65
CA ARG A 126 9.42 9.39 -4.30
C ARG A 126 9.72 9.35 -5.79
N PRO A 127 10.69 8.58 -6.33
CA PRO A 127 10.96 8.50 -7.76
C PRO A 127 9.78 8.01 -8.60
N PHE A 128 8.85 7.29 -7.98
CA PHE A 128 7.62 6.77 -8.60
C PHE A 128 6.44 7.73 -8.50
N GLY A 129 6.63 8.90 -7.87
CA GLY A 129 5.55 9.86 -7.63
C GLY A 129 4.52 9.41 -6.59
N LEU A 130 4.88 8.45 -5.73
CA LEU A 130 4.01 7.90 -4.71
C LEU A 130 4.15 8.68 -3.39
N THR A 131 3.02 8.93 -2.72
CA THR A 131 3.00 9.28 -1.30
C THR A 131 3.15 8.01 -0.44
N VAL A 132 3.56 8.18 0.81
CA VAL A 132 3.57 7.11 1.81
C VAL A 132 2.69 7.56 2.97
N ASP A 133 1.52 6.93 3.07
CA ASP A 133 0.50 7.29 4.04
C ASP A 133 0.64 6.41 5.29
N LEU A 134 0.83 7.03 6.46
CA LEU A 134 1.06 6.32 7.71
C LEU A 134 -0.26 6.01 8.42
N GLU A 135 -0.61 4.73 8.45
CA GLU A 135 -1.70 4.21 9.26
C GLU A 135 -1.23 3.89 10.68
N TYR A 136 -1.86 4.50 11.69
CA TYR A 136 -1.71 4.03 13.07
C TYR A 136 -2.69 2.90 13.36
N VAL A 137 -2.20 1.82 13.96
CA VAL A 137 -2.99 0.62 14.21
C VAL A 137 -3.00 0.34 15.72
N PRO A 138 -4.16 0.20 16.40
CA PRO A 138 -4.24 0.11 17.86
C PRO A 138 -3.39 -0.97 18.53
N ILE A 139 -3.01 -2.02 17.77
CA ILE A 139 -2.18 -3.13 18.24
C ILE A 139 -0.73 -3.06 17.76
N ALA A 140 -0.35 -1.99 17.04
CA ALA A 140 0.99 -1.77 16.53
C ALA A 140 1.82 -0.87 17.46
N THR A 141 3.09 -0.64 17.13
CA THR A 141 3.98 0.27 17.88
C THR A 141 3.50 1.70 17.80
N VAL A 142 3.20 2.20 16.58
CA VAL A 142 2.52 3.47 16.39
C VAL A 142 1.02 3.19 16.37
N ASN A 143 0.33 3.51 17.48
CA ASN A 143 -1.01 3.03 17.76
C ASN A 143 -2.08 4.13 17.92
N ASN A 144 -1.71 5.38 17.75
CA ASN A 144 -2.62 6.51 17.86
C ASN A 144 -2.17 7.69 16.98
N LEU A 145 -3.08 8.62 16.77
CA LEU A 145 -2.85 9.78 15.91
C LEU A 145 -1.68 10.67 16.37
N GLU A 146 -1.51 10.86 17.68
CA GLU A 146 -0.44 11.71 18.22
C GLU A 146 0.93 11.17 17.84
N MET A 147 1.13 9.84 18.01
CA MET A 147 2.36 9.17 17.61
C MET A 147 2.59 9.23 16.09
N ALA A 148 1.54 9.04 15.29
CA ALA A 148 1.65 9.14 13.83
C ALA A 148 2.08 10.55 13.40
N VAL A 149 1.48 11.58 13.98
CA VAL A 149 1.85 12.99 13.72
C VAL A 149 3.30 13.27 14.15
N ASP A 150 3.76 12.70 15.28
CA ASP A 150 5.16 12.82 15.71
C ASP A 150 6.12 12.22 14.68
N VAL A 151 5.81 11.03 14.15
CA VAL A 151 6.61 10.39 13.08
C VAL A 151 6.66 11.28 11.84
N LEU A 152 5.50 11.75 11.36
CA LEU A 152 5.43 12.58 10.14
C LEU A 152 6.22 13.88 10.28
N ARG A 153 6.20 14.50 11.46
CA ARG A 153 7.00 15.70 11.76
C ARG A 153 8.50 15.40 11.80
N ALA A 154 8.86 14.25 12.37
CA ALA A 154 10.27 13.87 12.53
C ALA A 154 10.92 13.45 11.21
N VAL A 155 10.17 12.81 10.32
CA VAL A 155 10.71 12.28 9.06
C VAL A 155 10.98 13.36 8.01
N GLU A 156 10.25 14.47 8.06
CA GLU A 156 10.43 15.65 7.17
C GLU A 156 10.53 15.29 5.68
N ARG A 157 9.67 14.39 5.19
CA ARG A 157 9.60 14.04 3.77
C ARG A 157 8.34 14.63 3.12
N PRO A 158 8.48 15.27 1.92
CA PRO A 158 7.34 15.96 1.29
C PRO A 158 6.26 15.01 0.79
N ASN A 159 6.58 13.72 0.66
CA ASN A 159 5.66 12.67 0.24
C ASN A 159 5.23 11.75 1.40
N ALA A 160 5.43 12.17 2.66
CA ALA A 160 4.88 11.51 3.84
C ALA A 160 3.50 12.10 4.18
N GLY A 161 2.49 11.25 4.45
CA GLY A 161 1.13 11.62 4.79
C GLY A 161 0.48 10.76 5.86
#